data_23a6a48f6196c2d88d8bde571c4c3ea0
#
_entry.id   23a6a48f6196c2d88d8bde571c4c3ea0
#
_cell.length_a   1.000
_cell.length_b   1.000
_cell.length_c   1.000
_cell.angle_alpha   90.00
_cell.angle_beta   90.00
_cell.angle_gamma   90.00
#
_symmetry.space_group_name_H-M   'P 1'
#
loop_
_entity.id
_entity.type
_entity.pdbx_description
1 polymer ?
#
loop_
_entity_poly.entity_id
_entity_poly.type
_entity_poly.pdbx_seq_one_letter_code
_entity_poly.pdbx_strand_id
1 'polypeptide(L)'
;TLGDMVKVGRRGSLNAWITVEGAQGHVAYPHRAANPVPVLIDLLHRLQSRELDEGWPEFQPSNLEVTTIDVGNPATNVIPAEARARLNIRFNPAHRGADLAAWIERECATAGRGFAGRVSVRPAISGE
;
A
#
# COMPACT_ATOMS: atom_id res chain seq x y z
N THR A 1 10.49 -30.82 -16.61
CA THR A 1 9.66 -30.34 -17.70
C THR A 1 9.44 -28.85 -17.59
N LEU A 2 8.91 -28.31 -18.65
CA LEU A 2 8.52 -26.91 -18.61
C LEU A 2 7.45 -26.66 -17.56
N GLY A 3 6.59 -27.64 -17.35
CA GLY A 3 5.57 -27.53 -16.31
C GLY A 3 6.16 -27.35 -14.92
N ASP A 4 7.21 -28.09 -14.63
CA ASP A 4 7.88 -27.98 -13.35
C ASP A 4 8.59 -26.65 -13.23
N MET A 5 9.23 -26.20 -14.29
CA MET A 5 9.88 -24.89 -14.29
C MET A 5 8.87 -23.76 -14.09
N VAL A 6 7.72 -23.87 -14.72
CA VAL A 6 6.66 -22.88 -14.54
C VAL A 6 6.19 -22.85 -13.09
N LYS A 7 6.04 -23.99 -12.48
CA LYS A 7 5.65 -24.05 -11.07
C LYS A 7 6.71 -23.43 -10.17
N VAL A 8 7.97 -23.71 -10.45
CA VAL A 8 9.08 -23.18 -9.68
C VAL A 8 9.13 -21.65 -9.79
N GLY A 9 8.91 -21.11 -10.99
CA GLY A 9 8.92 -19.69 -11.21
C GLY A 9 7.63 -18.95 -10.86
N ARG A 10 6.62 -19.69 -10.41
CA ARG A 10 5.31 -19.11 -10.13
C ARG A 10 5.36 -18.23 -8.90
N ARG A 11 4.76 -17.06 -9.01
CA ARG A 11 4.69 -16.09 -7.92
C ARG A 11 3.26 -15.85 -7.50
N GLY A 12 3.09 -15.57 -6.22
CA GLY A 12 1.80 -15.13 -5.71
C GLY A 12 1.54 -13.68 -6.02
N SER A 13 0.32 -13.27 -5.80
CA SER A 13 -0.12 -11.89 -6.02
C SER A 13 -0.92 -11.42 -4.82
N LEU A 14 -0.64 -10.20 -4.37
CA LEU A 14 -1.41 -9.55 -3.34
C LEU A 14 -1.84 -8.17 -3.86
N ASN A 15 -3.14 -7.92 -3.85
CA ASN A 15 -3.67 -6.59 -4.11
C ASN A 15 -4.05 -5.98 -2.77
N ALA A 16 -3.78 -4.69 -2.62
CA ALA A 16 -4.16 -3.97 -1.41
C ALA A 16 -4.85 -2.66 -1.79
N TRP A 17 -6.01 -2.45 -1.22
CA TRP A 17 -6.76 -1.20 -1.35
C TRP A 17 -6.60 -0.45 -0.03
N ILE A 18 -5.96 0.72 -0.11
CA ILE A 18 -5.68 1.54 1.06
C ILE A 18 -6.61 2.75 1.03
N THR A 19 -7.21 3.05 2.19
CA THR A 19 -8.05 4.23 2.35
C THR A 19 -7.57 4.99 3.58
N VAL A 20 -7.32 6.29 3.39
CA VAL A 20 -6.99 7.19 4.49
C VAL A 20 -8.14 8.19 4.61
N GLU A 21 -8.83 8.14 5.73
CA GLU A 21 -9.96 9.01 6.00
C GLU A 21 -9.55 10.06 7.00
N GLY A 22 -9.70 11.32 6.62
CA GLY A 22 -9.37 12.45 7.46
C GLY A 22 -10.59 13.35 7.65
N ALA A 23 -10.33 14.64 7.71
CA ALA A 23 -11.39 15.64 7.82
C ALA A 23 -11.11 16.79 6.87
N GLN A 24 -12.10 17.14 6.08
CA GLN A 24 -12.04 18.20 5.11
C GLN A 24 -11.92 19.57 5.79
N GLY A 25 -11.21 20.50 5.17
CA GLY A 25 -11.11 21.85 5.68
C GLY A 25 -10.39 22.78 4.74
N HIS A 26 -10.42 24.06 5.03
CA HIS A 26 -9.72 25.06 4.23
C HIS A 26 -8.21 25.02 4.52
N VAL A 27 -7.38 25.17 3.50
CA VAL A 27 -5.92 25.07 3.65
C VAL A 27 -5.35 26.15 4.58
N ALA A 28 -6.04 27.29 4.73
CA ALA A 28 -5.62 28.36 5.62
C ALA A 28 -5.80 27.99 7.10
N TYR A 29 -6.58 26.96 7.39
CA TYR A 29 -6.88 26.54 8.77
C TYR A 29 -6.61 25.05 8.94
N PRO A 30 -5.37 24.59 8.71
CA PRO A 30 -5.07 23.16 8.70
C PRO A 30 -5.33 22.48 10.05
N HIS A 31 -5.29 23.25 11.15
CA HIS A 31 -5.56 22.70 12.48
C HIS A 31 -7.02 22.32 12.70
N ARG A 32 -7.93 22.76 11.81
CA ARG A 32 -9.36 22.42 11.85
C ARG A 32 -9.70 21.26 10.93
N ALA A 33 -8.69 20.69 10.30
CA ALA A 33 -8.86 19.57 9.37
C ALA A 33 -7.88 18.46 9.73
N ALA A 34 -8.05 17.30 9.11
CA ALA A 34 -7.09 16.21 9.20
C ALA A 34 -6.79 15.77 7.76
N ASN A 35 -5.64 16.22 7.25
CA ASN A 35 -5.29 15.99 5.84
C ASN A 35 -4.82 14.55 5.63
N PRO A 36 -5.55 13.74 4.86
CA PRO A 36 -5.15 12.35 4.61
C PRO A 36 -3.99 12.22 3.63
N VAL A 37 -3.72 13.23 2.81
CA VAL A 37 -2.73 13.13 1.74
C VAL A 37 -1.32 12.90 2.25
N PRO A 38 -0.79 13.70 3.21
CA PRO A 38 0.55 13.43 3.74
C PRO A 38 0.68 12.06 4.40
N VAL A 39 -0.38 11.58 5.05
CA VAL A 39 -0.38 10.26 5.68
C VAL A 39 -0.27 9.18 4.62
N LEU A 40 -1.02 9.31 3.53
CA LEU A 40 -0.94 8.35 2.42
C LEU A 40 0.44 8.40 1.76
N ILE A 41 0.99 9.57 1.54
CA ILE A 41 2.33 9.71 0.95
C ILE A 41 3.37 9.00 1.83
N ASP A 42 3.34 9.24 3.14
CA ASP A 42 4.28 8.61 4.07
C ASP A 42 4.12 7.08 4.06
N LEU A 43 2.89 6.59 4.08
CA LEU A 43 2.61 5.16 4.05
C LEU A 43 3.16 4.52 2.78
N LEU A 44 2.87 5.11 1.62
CA LEU A 44 3.34 4.57 0.35
C LEU A 44 4.86 4.60 0.26
N HIS A 45 5.50 5.66 0.78
CA HIS A 45 6.96 5.73 0.82
C HIS A 45 7.55 4.62 1.69
N ARG A 46 6.97 4.37 2.85
CA ARG A 46 7.42 3.29 3.73
C ARG A 46 7.31 1.94 3.06
N LEU A 47 6.19 1.69 2.37
CA LEU A 47 5.98 0.41 1.69
C LEU A 47 6.95 0.21 0.53
N GLN A 48 7.18 1.27 -0.25
CA GLN A 48 8.08 1.20 -1.41
C GLN A 48 9.56 1.16 -1.01
N SER A 49 9.89 1.63 0.18
CA SER A 49 11.28 1.70 0.63
C SER A 49 11.82 0.35 1.09
N ARG A 50 10.95 -0.63 1.32
CA ARG A 50 11.38 -1.95 1.75
C ARG A 50 11.82 -2.79 0.55
N GLU A 51 13.03 -3.33 0.61
CA GLU A 51 13.44 -4.36 -0.32
C GLU A 51 12.89 -5.69 0.18
N LEU A 52 11.97 -6.29 -0.58
CA LEU A 52 11.32 -7.51 -0.15
C LEU A 52 12.26 -8.71 -0.16
N ASP A 53 13.03 -8.85 -1.25
CA ASP A 53 14.07 -9.86 -1.40
C ASP A 53 14.88 -9.55 -2.68
N GLU A 54 15.97 -10.27 -2.87
CA GLU A 54 16.82 -10.11 -4.05
C GLU A 54 16.49 -11.11 -5.15
N GLY A 55 15.56 -12.05 -4.84
CA GLY A 55 15.32 -13.17 -5.75
C GLY A 55 16.43 -14.21 -5.68
N TRP A 56 16.38 -15.19 -6.55
CA TRP A 56 17.43 -16.18 -6.77
C TRP A 56 17.25 -16.80 -8.15
N PRO A 57 18.20 -17.66 -8.62
CA PRO A 57 18.20 -18.05 -10.04
C PRO A 57 16.89 -18.54 -10.64
N GLU A 58 16.04 -19.19 -9.85
CA GLU A 58 14.77 -19.70 -10.33
C GLU A 58 13.61 -18.73 -10.18
N PHE A 59 13.79 -17.62 -9.46
CA PHE A 59 12.71 -16.69 -9.16
C PHE A 59 13.15 -15.25 -9.28
N GLN A 60 12.30 -14.45 -9.89
CA GLN A 60 12.51 -13.01 -9.89
C GLN A 60 12.34 -12.46 -8.48
N PRO A 61 12.96 -11.30 -8.17
CA PRO A 61 12.69 -10.62 -6.91
C PRO A 61 11.21 -10.29 -6.78
N SER A 62 10.71 -10.33 -5.55
CA SER A 62 9.39 -9.82 -5.26
C SER A 62 9.38 -8.32 -5.45
N ASN A 63 8.26 -7.78 -5.90
CA ASN A 63 8.16 -6.35 -6.13
C ASN A 63 6.80 -5.81 -5.74
N LEU A 64 6.78 -4.56 -5.32
CA LEU A 64 5.59 -3.82 -4.96
C LEU A 64 5.46 -2.63 -5.90
N GLU A 65 4.30 -2.51 -6.55
CA GLU A 65 3.98 -1.37 -7.40
C GLU A 65 2.72 -0.69 -6.94
N VAL A 66 2.78 0.61 -6.77
CA VAL A 66 1.59 1.41 -6.53
C VAL A 66 0.96 1.68 -7.89
N THR A 67 -0.26 1.21 -8.07
CA THR A 67 -0.91 1.27 -9.39
C THR A 67 -1.92 2.40 -9.51
N THR A 68 -2.41 2.92 -8.38
CA THR A 68 -3.41 3.99 -8.41
C THR A 68 -3.30 4.81 -7.13
N ILE A 69 -3.36 6.13 -7.30
CA ILE A 69 -3.56 7.06 -6.19
C ILE A 69 -4.73 7.94 -6.62
N ASP A 70 -5.76 8.00 -5.79
CA ASP A 70 -6.96 8.74 -6.10
C ASP A 70 -7.40 9.58 -4.90
N VAL A 71 -7.42 10.87 -5.09
CA VAL A 71 -7.94 11.80 -4.11
C VAL A 71 -9.20 12.46 -4.63
N GLY A 72 -9.25 12.75 -5.94
CA GLY A 72 -10.41 13.31 -6.59
C GLY A 72 -10.79 14.69 -6.09
N ASN A 73 -9.84 15.45 -5.59
CA ASN A 73 -10.10 16.78 -5.04
C ASN A 73 -9.98 17.85 -6.13
N PRO A 74 -11.09 18.43 -6.58
CA PRO A 74 -11.06 19.44 -7.65
C PRO A 74 -10.65 20.82 -7.17
N ALA A 75 -10.65 21.06 -5.86
CA ALA A 75 -10.37 22.38 -5.30
C ALA A 75 -8.90 22.50 -4.90
N THR A 76 -8.33 23.69 -5.10
CA THR A 76 -6.93 23.93 -4.77
C THR A 76 -6.74 24.42 -3.34
N ASN A 77 -7.79 24.91 -2.71
CA ASN A 77 -7.72 25.54 -1.38
C ASN A 77 -8.50 24.77 -0.32
N VAL A 78 -8.85 23.53 -0.59
CA VAL A 78 -9.59 22.68 0.34
C VAL A 78 -8.78 21.40 0.58
N ILE A 79 -8.61 21.06 1.86
CA ILE A 79 -8.01 19.79 2.27
C ILE A 79 -9.06 18.70 2.05
N PRO A 80 -8.76 17.60 1.33
CA PRO A 80 -9.75 16.58 1.06
C PRO A 80 -10.07 15.75 2.30
N ALA A 81 -11.24 15.13 2.31
CA ALA A 81 -11.66 14.27 3.41
C ALA A 81 -11.03 12.88 3.33
N GLU A 82 -10.64 12.43 2.14
CA GLU A 82 -10.22 11.06 1.92
C GLU A 82 -9.16 10.98 0.82
N ALA A 83 -8.24 10.03 0.98
CA ALA A 83 -7.27 9.70 -0.06
C ALA A 83 -7.18 8.18 -0.15
N ARG A 84 -7.07 7.66 -1.36
CA ARG A 84 -7.03 6.22 -1.63
C ARG A 84 -5.84 5.85 -2.49
N ALA A 85 -5.38 4.62 -2.32
CA ALA A 85 -4.36 4.06 -3.19
C ALA A 85 -4.61 2.58 -3.37
N ARG A 86 -4.10 2.05 -4.46
CA ARG A 86 -4.10 0.61 -4.70
C ARG A 86 -2.69 0.20 -5.10
N LEU A 87 -2.26 -0.94 -4.58
CA LEU A 87 -0.97 -1.48 -4.93
C LEU A 87 -1.08 -2.97 -5.20
N ASN A 88 -0.08 -3.49 -5.89
CA ASN A 88 0.06 -4.91 -6.16
C ASN A 88 1.45 -5.37 -5.75
N ILE A 89 1.53 -6.51 -5.09
CA ILE A 89 2.79 -7.16 -4.78
C ILE A 89 2.81 -8.49 -5.50
N ARG A 90 3.85 -8.70 -6.32
CA ARG A 90 4.17 -10.00 -6.87
C ARG A 90 5.27 -10.58 -6.02
N PHE A 91 4.99 -11.68 -5.33
CA PHE A 91 5.95 -12.25 -4.39
C PHE A 91 6.31 -13.67 -4.77
N ASN A 92 7.58 -14.01 -4.55
CA ASN A 92 8.11 -15.35 -4.78
C ASN A 92 7.94 -16.19 -3.51
N PRO A 93 8.32 -17.48 -3.53
CA PRO A 93 8.12 -18.35 -2.35
C PRO A 93 8.89 -17.97 -1.08
N ALA A 94 9.74 -16.94 -1.12
CA ALA A 94 10.37 -16.43 0.10
C ALA A 94 9.35 -15.77 1.02
N HIS A 95 8.18 -15.41 0.49
CA HIS A 95 7.14 -14.72 1.26
C HIS A 95 5.84 -15.48 1.25
N ARG A 96 5.05 -15.24 2.29
CA ARG A 96 3.66 -15.67 2.33
C ARG A 96 2.77 -14.45 2.22
N GLY A 97 1.66 -14.57 1.48
CA GLY A 97 0.73 -13.46 1.32
C GLY A 97 0.21 -12.94 2.66
N ALA A 98 -0.09 -13.83 3.60
CA ALA A 98 -0.58 -13.43 4.92
C ALA A 98 0.44 -12.57 5.68
N ASP A 99 1.73 -12.90 5.55
CA ASP A 99 2.79 -12.12 6.22
C ASP A 99 2.94 -10.74 5.59
N LEU A 100 2.83 -10.66 4.27
CA LEU A 100 2.90 -9.38 3.58
C LEU A 100 1.69 -8.52 3.92
N ALA A 101 0.50 -9.12 3.99
CA ALA A 101 -0.71 -8.40 4.39
C ALA A 101 -0.57 -7.85 5.82
N ALA A 102 -0.04 -8.65 6.73
CA ALA A 102 0.18 -8.21 8.11
C ALA A 102 1.20 -7.08 8.18
N TRP A 103 2.24 -7.14 7.36
CA TRP A 103 3.21 -6.06 7.26
C TRP A 103 2.57 -4.76 6.81
N ILE A 104 1.73 -4.81 5.77
CA ILE A 104 1.03 -3.61 5.29
C ILE A 104 0.15 -3.05 6.40
N GLU A 105 -0.56 -3.90 7.13
CA GLU A 105 -1.39 -3.44 8.24
C GLU A 105 -0.57 -2.77 9.34
N ARG A 106 0.61 -3.29 9.66
CA ARG A 106 1.51 -2.67 10.64
C ARG A 106 1.99 -1.30 10.16
N GLU A 107 2.31 -1.17 8.88
CA GLU A 107 2.75 0.11 8.33
C GLU A 107 1.60 1.13 8.32
N CYS A 108 0.38 0.67 8.07
CA CYS A 108 -0.80 1.53 8.18
C CYS A 108 -0.96 2.06 9.61
N ALA A 109 -0.79 1.21 10.60
CA ALA A 109 -0.88 1.63 11.99
C ALA A 109 0.21 2.63 12.36
N THR A 110 1.42 2.42 11.85
CA THR A 110 2.54 3.32 12.10
C THR A 110 2.32 4.67 11.43
N ALA A 111 1.90 4.68 10.18
CA ALA A 111 1.64 5.91 9.45
C ALA A 111 0.48 6.70 10.04
N GLY A 112 -0.47 6.01 10.67
CA GLY A 112 -1.63 6.64 11.29
C GLY A 112 -1.40 7.19 12.68
N ARG A 113 -0.20 7.00 13.25
CA ARG A 113 0.09 7.52 14.59
C ARG A 113 0.00 9.04 14.62
N GLY A 114 -0.74 9.57 15.60
CA GLY A 114 -0.93 11.00 15.74
C GLY A 114 -1.85 11.63 14.71
N PHE A 115 -2.36 10.83 13.78
CA PHE A 115 -3.34 11.29 12.80
C PHE A 115 -4.74 11.22 13.39
N ALA A 116 -5.52 12.29 13.22
CA ALA A 116 -6.87 12.37 13.78
C ALA A 116 -7.91 11.57 13.01
N GLY A 117 -7.53 11.03 11.86
CA GLY A 117 -8.42 10.21 11.04
C GLY A 117 -8.11 8.72 11.17
N ARG A 118 -8.35 7.98 10.09
CA ARG A 118 -8.18 6.54 10.08
C ARG A 118 -7.48 6.06 8.82
N VAL A 119 -6.57 5.10 8.99
CA VAL A 119 -5.90 4.42 7.88
C VAL A 119 -6.37 2.98 7.87
N SER A 120 -6.88 2.52 6.74
CA SER A 120 -7.34 1.14 6.61
C SER A 120 -6.82 0.52 5.32
N VAL A 121 -6.74 -0.81 5.31
CA VAL A 121 -6.30 -1.55 4.14
C VAL A 121 -7.15 -2.81 3.99
N ARG A 122 -7.44 -3.16 2.74
CA ARG A 122 -8.12 -4.41 2.41
C ARG A 122 -7.22 -5.20 1.48
N PRO A 123 -6.57 -6.26 1.98
CA PRO A 123 -5.72 -7.10 1.15
C PRO A 123 -6.53 -8.20 0.46
N ALA A 124 -6.08 -8.62 -0.71
CA ALA A 124 -6.63 -9.77 -1.42
C ALA A 124 -5.47 -10.56 -2.01
N ILE A 125 -5.34 -11.81 -1.62
CA ILE A 125 -4.22 -12.68 -1.96
C ILE A 125 -4.69 -13.73 -2.97
N SER A 126 -3.86 -13.99 -3.99
CA SER A 126 -4.12 -15.05 -4.95
C SER A 126 -2.81 -15.69 -5.42
N GLY A 127 -2.91 -16.90 -5.94
CA GLY A 127 -1.77 -17.59 -6.55
C GLY A 127 -0.71 -18.08 -5.59
N GLU A 128 -1.00 -18.13 -4.34
CA GLU A 128 -0.07 -18.57 -3.30
C GLU A 128 0.07 -20.10 -3.25
#